data_00e22609d02ca8d0de111db4f4747a86
#
_entry.id   00e22609d02ca8d0de111db4f4747a86
#
_cell.length_a   1.000
_cell.length_b   1.000
_cell.length_c   1.000
_cell.angle_alpha   90.00
_cell.angle_beta   90.00
_cell.angle_gamma   90.00
#
_symmetry.space_group_name_H-M   'P 1'
#
loop_
_entity.id
_entity.type
_entity.pdbx_description
1 polymer ?
#
loop_
_entity_poly.entity_id
_entity_poly.type
_entity_poly.pdbx_seq_one_letter_code
_entity_poly.pdbx_strand_id
1 'polypeptide(L)'
;MKKQDHQASTKSAGLGFGAFTKKFALPLWHWYASGFLLLAAVNLVNLQIPQLAKIIINKLTTGADLSDVRGVALAIVGLGFLMIIIRSLSRIVIFWPGRRIESASKSYFFSRALRLTEAFFTSHGMGDLISRLANDIAQLRAFYAFGVLQLLNVVFLTVFAVARMASVHLLLTVCSLIPLGVMFVITRFAMPRMHTFSRENQDALGILTNRVTEAFVNVHVIQANGATASFAARAAEQNAAVLRTSLRLVYIRMFIFPLMTCLAGVSQLVVLFYGGHEVIAGRLSVGDILAFNVYIGLLTFPLSAMGIILALYQRARTALERLGDIDRAKPEGRLDPESHTAPDSASALPLLEVRRLSFRFDPGHTTSKTAPAQTPLVLDEVSFKLMPGERIGLFGSIGSGKSTLFNLITRIYEPPAGTIFWRGVDVRTLEPTQLRREIGYALQQVHLFSDSIRANIAFGLSLEPSLAELEAAAHGAQILTEIQAFGQGWETEIGERGVRLSGGQKQRLALARLLIRKPPLLLLDDVLSALDQVTEKKLLESIYARGGSLLIASHRGSALARCDRILIMESGRVADQGPFEVLVERYPSLDCAT
;
A
#
# COMPACT_ATOMS: atom_id res chain seq x y z
N MET A 1 -1.63 39.56 -20.47
CA MET A 1 -0.17 39.47 -20.60
C MET A 1 0.47 39.57 -19.23
N LYS A 2 0.72 38.46 -18.56
CA LYS A 2 1.66 38.33 -17.42
C LYS A 2 2.01 36.84 -17.35
N LYS A 3 3.23 36.52 -17.81
CA LYS A 3 3.87 35.21 -17.65
C LYS A 3 4.14 35.02 -16.17
N GLN A 4 3.60 33.98 -15.57
CA GLN A 4 4.07 33.48 -14.29
C GLN A 4 5.19 32.49 -14.57
N ASP A 5 6.39 32.87 -14.15
CA ASP A 5 7.56 32.01 -14.09
C ASP A 5 7.30 30.87 -13.11
N HIS A 6 7.10 29.67 -13.65
CA HIS A 6 7.17 28.43 -12.87
C HIS A 6 8.65 28.12 -12.64
N GLN A 7 9.14 28.42 -11.46
CA GLN A 7 10.39 27.89 -10.94
C GLN A 7 10.37 26.36 -11.09
N ALA A 8 11.24 25.88 -11.96
CA ALA A 8 11.53 24.47 -12.15
C ALA A 8 12.26 23.94 -10.89
N SER A 9 11.47 23.52 -9.88
CA SER A 9 11.97 22.61 -8.86
C SER A 9 12.43 21.34 -9.57
N THR A 10 13.69 20.99 -9.44
CA THR A 10 14.27 19.71 -9.85
C THR A 10 13.54 18.58 -9.14
N LYS A 11 12.42 18.13 -9.72
CA LYS A 11 11.71 16.93 -9.31
C LYS A 11 12.65 15.76 -9.54
N SER A 12 13.19 15.17 -8.50
CA SER A 12 13.80 13.84 -8.58
C SER A 12 12.77 12.93 -9.27
N ALA A 13 13.13 12.43 -10.44
CA ALA A 13 12.22 11.62 -11.24
C ALA A 13 11.93 10.32 -10.46
N GLY A 14 10.76 10.25 -9.82
CA GLY A 14 10.28 9.01 -9.22
C GLY A 14 10.28 7.89 -10.26
N LEU A 15 10.18 6.64 -9.84
CA LEU A 15 10.19 5.46 -10.71
C LEU A 15 9.12 5.60 -11.80
N GLY A 16 9.48 6.19 -12.94
CA GLY A 16 8.64 6.22 -14.14
C GLY A 16 8.46 4.81 -14.72
N PHE A 17 7.47 4.63 -15.61
CA PHE A 17 7.14 3.32 -16.18
C PHE A 17 8.37 2.62 -16.81
N GLY A 18 9.22 3.36 -17.54
CA GLY A 18 10.45 2.83 -18.12
C GLY A 18 11.49 2.40 -17.07
N ALA A 19 11.66 3.21 -16.02
CA ALA A 19 12.59 2.89 -14.92
C ALA A 19 12.12 1.67 -14.12
N PHE A 20 10.81 1.55 -13.86
CA PHE A 20 10.22 0.36 -13.23
C PHE A 20 10.43 -0.88 -14.09
N THR A 21 10.14 -0.80 -15.39
CA THR A 21 10.37 -1.89 -16.35
C THR A 21 11.83 -2.33 -16.35
N LYS A 22 12.77 -1.38 -16.40
CA LYS A 22 14.21 -1.65 -16.37
C LYS A 22 14.64 -2.34 -15.08
N LYS A 23 14.09 -1.93 -13.95
CA LYS A 23 14.46 -2.44 -12.63
C LYS A 23 13.88 -3.83 -12.33
N PHE A 24 12.60 -4.07 -12.67
CA PHE A 24 11.89 -5.26 -12.22
C PHE A 24 11.54 -6.24 -13.35
N ALA A 25 11.27 -5.76 -14.57
CA ALA A 25 10.83 -6.62 -15.66
C ALA A 25 12.00 -7.03 -16.59
N LEU A 26 12.90 -6.11 -16.90
CA LEU A 26 14.02 -6.39 -17.82
C LEU A 26 14.96 -7.51 -17.34
N PRO A 27 15.27 -7.69 -16.04
CA PRO A 27 16.06 -8.84 -15.58
C PRO A 27 15.42 -10.19 -15.88
N LEU A 28 14.11 -10.23 -16.13
CA LEU A 28 13.32 -11.43 -16.43
C LEU A 28 13.06 -11.59 -17.92
N TRP A 29 13.80 -10.88 -18.81
CA TRP A 29 13.58 -10.86 -20.25
C TRP A 29 13.60 -12.26 -20.89
N HIS A 30 14.45 -13.16 -20.41
CA HIS A 30 14.56 -14.53 -20.90
C HIS A 30 13.25 -15.34 -20.74
N TRP A 31 12.51 -15.11 -19.66
CA TRP A 31 11.19 -15.69 -19.45
C TRP A 31 10.16 -15.15 -20.45
N TYR A 32 10.20 -13.84 -20.70
CA TYR A 32 9.33 -13.23 -21.71
C TYR A 32 9.69 -13.69 -23.12
N ALA A 33 10.97 -13.84 -23.45
CA ALA A 33 11.42 -14.35 -24.74
C ALA A 33 11.01 -15.81 -24.97
N SER A 34 11.17 -16.68 -23.97
CA SER A 34 10.72 -18.08 -24.07
C SER A 34 9.19 -18.18 -24.15
N GLY A 35 8.47 -17.37 -23.37
CA GLY A 35 7.01 -17.27 -23.43
C GLY A 35 6.52 -16.77 -24.79
N PHE A 36 7.22 -15.81 -25.40
CA PHE A 36 6.96 -15.32 -26.74
C PHE A 36 7.10 -16.42 -27.80
N LEU A 37 8.18 -17.20 -27.75
CA LEU A 37 8.39 -18.34 -28.68
C LEU A 37 7.29 -19.39 -28.51
N LEU A 38 6.95 -19.75 -27.28
CA LEU A 38 5.86 -20.69 -27.01
C LEU A 38 4.50 -20.18 -27.50
N LEU A 39 4.23 -18.90 -27.32
CA LEU A 39 2.98 -18.28 -27.79
C LEU A 39 2.91 -18.20 -29.31
N ALA A 40 4.05 -17.91 -29.97
CA ALA A 40 4.15 -17.98 -31.43
C ALA A 40 3.85 -19.41 -31.92
N ALA A 41 4.43 -20.43 -31.27
CA ALA A 41 4.16 -21.84 -31.60
C ALA A 41 2.68 -22.20 -31.40
N VAL A 42 2.05 -21.76 -30.29
CA VAL A 42 0.60 -21.95 -30.07
C VAL A 42 -0.22 -21.36 -31.22
N ASN A 43 0.09 -20.12 -31.63
CA ASN A 43 -0.66 -19.46 -32.69
C ASN A 43 -0.41 -20.13 -34.08
N LEU A 44 0.81 -20.57 -34.36
CA LEU A 44 1.11 -21.32 -35.58
C LEU A 44 0.34 -22.65 -35.65
N VAL A 45 0.33 -23.41 -34.55
CA VAL A 45 -0.45 -24.65 -34.44
C VAL A 45 -1.95 -24.38 -34.58
N ASN A 46 -2.45 -23.34 -33.94
CA ASN A 46 -3.86 -22.96 -34.01
C ASN A 46 -4.32 -22.63 -35.43
N LEU A 47 -3.44 -22.04 -36.26
CA LEU A 47 -3.72 -21.70 -37.64
C LEU A 47 -3.62 -22.89 -38.60
N GLN A 48 -3.05 -24.04 -38.20
CA GLN A 48 -3.07 -25.27 -38.99
C GLN A 48 -4.45 -25.96 -38.98
N ILE A 49 -5.22 -25.77 -37.88
CA ILE A 49 -6.54 -26.42 -37.73
C ILE A 49 -7.49 -26.05 -38.88
N PRO A 50 -7.68 -24.75 -39.27
CA PRO A 50 -8.50 -24.37 -40.39
C PRO A 50 -8.02 -24.96 -41.72
N GLN A 51 -6.70 -25.10 -41.89
CA GLN A 51 -6.14 -25.70 -43.13
C GLN A 51 -6.42 -27.19 -43.22
N LEU A 52 -6.28 -27.92 -42.11
CA LEU A 52 -6.62 -29.34 -42.08
C LEU A 52 -8.12 -29.55 -42.29
N ALA A 53 -8.96 -28.67 -41.71
CA ALA A 53 -10.39 -28.69 -41.95
C ALA A 53 -10.73 -28.43 -43.45
N LYS A 54 -10.03 -27.49 -44.12
CA LYS A 54 -10.12 -27.27 -45.57
C LYS A 54 -9.82 -28.56 -46.33
N ILE A 55 -8.75 -29.28 -45.99
CA ILE A 55 -8.34 -30.54 -46.66
C ILE A 55 -9.43 -31.60 -46.50
N ILE A 56 -10.03 -31.75 -45.32
CA ILE A 56 -11.13 -32.69 -45.08
C ILE A 56 -12.31 -32.38 -46.00
N ILE A 57 -12.78 -31.11 -45.98
CA ILE A 57 -13.93 -30.71 -46.80
C ILE A 57 -13.67 -30.93 -48.30
N ASN A 58 -12.49 -30.54 -48.78
CA ASN A 58 -12.16 -30.74 -50.19
C ASN A 58 -12.10 -32.23 -50.57
N LYS A 59 -11.57 -33.12 -49.70
CA LYS A 59 -11.59 -34.57 -49.93
C LYS A 59 -13.01 -35.13 -49.97
N LEU A 60 -13.87 -34.68 -49.05
CA LEU A 60 -15.27 -35.11 -49.03
C LEU A 60 -16.05 -34.65 -50.26
N THR A 61 -15.79 -33.45 -50.79
CA THR A 61 -16.43 -32.95 -52.03
C THR A 61 -15.94 -33.64 -53.28
N THR A 62 -14.76 -34.25 -53.28
CA THR A 62 -14.20 -35.03 -54.40
C THR A 62 -14.54 -36.50 -54.30
N GLY A 63 -15.34 -36.95 -53.33
CA GLY A 63 -15.77 -38.34 -53.20
C GLY A 63 -14.71 -39.29 -52.60
N ALA A 64 -13.79 -38.78 -51.80
CA ALA A 64 -12.77 -39.57 -51.13
C ALA A 64 -13.37 -40.50 -50.05
N ASP A 65 -12.77 -41.68 -49.84
CA ASP A 65 -13.20 -42.66 -48.85
C ASP A 65 -12.97 -42.15 -47.38
N LEU A 66 -13.75 -42.75 -46.48
CA LEU A 66 -13.64 -42.43 -45.02
C LEU A 66 -12.22 -42.70 -44.48
N SER A 67 -11.49 -43.64 -45.06
CA SER A 67 -10.08 -43.95 -44.75
C SER A 67 -9.14 -42.76 -44.99
N ASP A 68 -9.37 -41.99 -46.06
CA ASP A 68 -8.56 -40.83 -46.44
C ASP A 68 -8.77 -39.62 -45.53
N VAL A 69 -9.95 -39.52 -44.94
CA VAL A 69 -10.31 -38.43 -44.00
C VAL A 69 -9.85 -38.75 -42.58
N ARG A 70 -9.82 -40.03 -42.18
CA ARG A 70 -9.45 -40.48 -40.85
C ARG A 70 -8.08 -40.00 -40.40
N GLY A 71 -7.07 -40.05 -41.26
CA GLY A 71 -5.70 -39.61 -40.95
C GLY A 71 -5.64 -38.10 -40.64
N VAL A 72 -6.35 -37.27 -41.41
CA VAL A 72 -6.40 -35.80 -41.18
C VAL A 72 -7.20 -35.47 -39.93
N ALA A 73 -8.30 -36.17 -39.66
CA ALA A 73 -9.08 -36.01 -38.45
C ALA A 73 -8.25 -36.34 -37.19
N LEU A 74 -7.50 -37.43 -37.21
CA LEU A 74 -6.58 -37.81 -36.12
C LEU A 74 -5.47 -36.76 -35.94
N ALA A 75 -4.96 -36.17 -37.04
CA ALA A 75 -3.99 -35.08 -36.96
C ALA A 75 -4.58 -33.83 -36.27
N ILE A 76 -5.85 -33.45 -36.53
CA ILE A 76 -6.52 -32.34 -35.83
C ILE A 76 -6.62 -32.62 -34.33
N VAL A 77 -7.02 -33.83 -33.94
CA VAL A 77 -7.09 -34.24 -32.54
C VAL A 77 -5.71 -34.18 -31.88
N GLY A 78 -4.68 -34.72 -32.53
CA GLY A 78 -3.30 -34.68 -32.04
C GLY A 78 -2.76 -33.25 -31.87
N LEU A 79 -3.02 -32.36 -32.84
CA LEU A 79 -2.68 -30.95 -32.74
C LEU A 79 -3.46 -30.25 -31.60
N GLY A 80 -4.71 -30.66 -31.35
CA GLY A 80 -5.50 -30.18 -30.23
C GLY A 80 -4.84 -30.50 -28.89
N PHE A 81 -4.41 -31.73 -28.68
CA PHE A 81 -3.66 -32.16 -27.49
C PHE A 81 -2.33 -31.43 -27.36
N LEU A 82 -1.55 -31.32 -28.43
CA LEU A 82 -0.29 -30.60 -28.46
C LEU A 82 -0.51 -29.13 -28.09
N MET A 83 -1.56 -28.52 -28.62
CA MET A 83 -1.93 -27.12 -28.33
C MET A 83 -2.25 -26.91 -26.83
N ILE A 84 -2.94 -27.84 -26.16
CA ILE A 84 -3.22 -27.77 -24.74
C ILE A 84 -1.92 -27.69 -23.95
N ILE A 85 -0.95 -28.57 -24.27
CA ILE A 85 0.34 -28.62 -23.57
C ILE A 85 1.12 -27.32 -23.78
N ILE A 86 1.34 -26.91 -25.04
CA ILE A 86 2.15 -25.72 -25.37
C ILE A 86 1.47 -24.45 -24.81
N ARG A 87 0.13 -24.37 -24.89
CA ARG A 87 -0.64 -23.23 -24.37
C ARG A 87 -0.54 -23.13 -22.83
N SER A 88 -0.64 -24.25 -22.13
CA SER A 88 -0.48 -24.30 -20.69
C SER A 88 0.93 -23.89 -20.27
N LEU A 89 1.95 -24.43 -20.96
CA LEU A 89 3.35 -24.08 -20.71
C LEU A 89 3.61 -22.60 -20.98
N SER A 90 3.12 -22.05 -22.10
CA SER A 90 3.27 -20.61 -22.43
C SER A 90 2.67 -19.70 -21.35
N ARG A 91 1.52 -20.10 -20.79
CA ARG A 91 0.89 -19.35 -19.69
C ARG A 91 1.74 -19.38 -18.43
N ILE A 92 2.21 -20.55 -18.00
CA ILE A 92 3.07 -20.68 -16.81
C ILE A 92 4.30 -19.80 -16.97
N VAL A 93 4.99 -19.89 -18.10
CA VAL A 93 6.24 -19.16 -18.40
C VAL A 93 6.02 -17.63 -18.40
N ILE A 94 4.88 -17.12 -18.91
CA ILE A 94 4.60 -15.69 -18.95
C ILE A 94 4.03 -15.18 -17.61
N PHE A 95 3.26 -15.98 -16.87
CA PHE A 95 2.68 -15.54 -15.59
C PHE A 95 3.70 -15.52 -14.45
N TRP A 96 4.70 -16.39 -14.48
CA TRP A 96 5.72 -16.49 -13.45
C TRP A 96 6.52 -15.18 -13.25
N PRO A 97 7.03 -14.49 -14.29
CA PRO A 97 7.66 -13.17 -14.15
C PRO A 97 6.76 -12.15 -13.47
N GLY A 98 5.47 -12.14 -13.78
CA GLY A 98 4.51 -11.24 -13.14
C GLY A 98 4.45 -11.43 -11.63
N ARG A 99 4.51 -12.67 -11.14
CA ARG A 99 4.55 -12.96 -9.69
C ARG A 99 5.88 -12.56 -9.06
N ARG A 100 6.99 -12.73 -9.77
CA ARG A 100 8.31 -12.25 -9.30
C ARG A 100 8.37 -10.74 -9.21
N ILE A 101 7.83 -10.03 -10.20
CA ILE A 101 7.72 -8.56 -10.19
C ILE A 101 6.87 -8.11 -9.00
N GLU A 102 5.72 -8.76 -8.73
CA GLU A 102 4.87 -8.48 -7.57
C GLU A 102 5.64 -8.61 -6.26
N SER A 103 6.29 -9.75 -6.04
CA SER A 103 7.04 -10.03 -4.81
C SER A 103 8.19 -9.03 -4.61
N ALA A 104 9.01 -8.82 -5.63
CA ALA A 104 10.13 -7.89 -5.58
C ALA A 104 9.68 -6.44 -5.35
N SER A 105 8.58 -6.02 -6.00
CA SER A 105 8.02 -4.69 -5.83
C SER A 105 7.45 -4.48 -4.43
N LYS A 106 6.73 -5.47 -3.89
CA LYS A 106 6.21 -5.42 -2.49
C LYS A 106 7.34 -5.23 -1.49
N SER A 107 8.39 -6.06 -1.59
CA SER A 107 9.54 -5.95 -0.70
C SER A 107 10.25 -4.59 -0.84
N TYR A 108 10.42 -4.10 -2.06
CA TYR A 108 11.06 -2.81 -2.32
C TYR A 108 10.25 -1.64 -1.73
N PHE A 109 8.96 -1.53 -2.07
CA PHE A 109 8.15 -0.41 -1.60
C PHE A 109 7.85 -0.50 -0.11
N PHE A 110 7.69 -1.70 0.46
CA PHE A 110 7.53 -1.88 1.90
C PHE A 110 8.77 -1.46 2.68
N SER A 111 9.96 -1.94 2.30
CA SER A 111 11.21 -1.54 2.96
C SER A 111 11.50 -0.04 2.81
N ARG A 112 11.06 0.57 1.70
CA ARG A 112 11.17 2.01 1.51
C ARG A 112 10.17 2.76 2.39
N ALA A 113 8.92 2.31 2.46
CA ALA A 113 7.89 2.92 3.28
C ALA A 113 8.29 2.96 4.77
N LEU A 114 8.88 1.88 5.29
CA LEU A 114 9.36 1.83 6.68
C LEU A 114 10.46 2.87 7.03
N ARG A 115 11.07 3.47 6.02
CA ARG A 115 12.11 4.51 6.19
C ARG A 115 11.57 5.93 5.97
N LEU A 116 10.27 6.10 5.79
CA LEU A 116 9.69 7.43 5.57
C LEU A 116 9.39 8.12 6.90
N THR A 117 9.34 9.45 6.85
CA THR A 117 9.06 10.29 8.01
C THR A 117 7.60 10.20 8.43
N GLU A 118 7.31 10.49 9.71
CA GLU A 118 5.94 10.58 10.25
C GLU A 118 5.07 11.55 9.45
N ALA A 119 5.66 12.63 8.95
CA ALA A 119 5.01 13.58 8.08
C ALA A 119 4.37 12.96 6.83
N PHE A 120 5.03 11.96 6.25
CA PHE A 120 4.49 11.23 5.10
C PHE A 120 3.28 10.39 5.50
N PHE A 121 3.34 9.69 6.64
CA PHE A 121 2.23 8.86 7.12
C PHE A 121 1.02 9.70 7.54
N THR A 122 1.23 10.87 8.13
CA THR A 122 0.16 11.79 8.47
C THR A 122 -0.54 12.36 7.23
N SER A 123 0.23 12.66 6.17
CA SER A 123 -0.32 13.17 4.90
C SER A 123 -1.00 12.09 4.03
N HIS A 124 -0.62 10.82 4.21
CA HIS A 124 -1.16 9.67 3.49
C HIS A 124 -1.80 8.71 4.47
N GLY A 125 -3.12 8.65 4.51
CA GLY A 125 -3.83 7.74 5.42
C GLY A 125 -3.34 6.28 5.29
N MET A 126 -3.25 5.57 6.42
CA MET A 126 -2.77 4.19 6.47
C MET A 126 -3.51 3.25 5.49
N GLY A 127 -4.83 3.44 5.34
CA GLY A 127 -5.62 2.66 4.37
C GLY A 127 -5.20 2.90 2.91
N ASP A 128 -4.80 4.12 2.54
CA ASP A 128 -4.27 4.42 1.22
C ASP A 128 -2.92 3.74 0.97
N LEU A 129 -2.02 3.75 1.94
CA LEU A 129 -0.72 3.08 1.85
C LEU A 129 -0.85 1.56 1.73
N ILE A 130 -1.73 0.95 2.52
CA ILE A 130 -2.04 -0.48 2.41
C ILE A 130 -2.62 -0.79 1.02
N SER A 131 -3.54 0.05 0.52
CA SER A 131 -4.10 -0.11 -0.83
C SER A 131 -3.04 0.01 -1.92
N ARG A 132 -2.08 0.94 -1.79
CA ARG A 132 -0.95 1.07 -2.74
C ARG A 132 -0.08 -0.19 -2.77
N LEU A 133 0.27 -0.74 -1.62
CA LEU A 133 1.11 -1.93 -1.51
C LEU A 133 0.39 -3.22 -1.93
N ALA A 134 -0.93 -3.32 -1.72
CA ALA A 134 -1.71 -4.49 -2.07
C ALA A 134 -2.29 -4.39 -3.50
N ASN A 135 -3.11 -3.36 -3.76
CA ASN A 135 -3.91 -3.27 -4.98
C ASN A 135 -3.13 -2.68 -6.15
N ASP A 136 -2.35 -1.62 -5.95
CA ASP A 136 -1.62 -0.97 -7.05
C ASP A 136 -0.51 -1.88 -7.59
N ILE A 137 0.21 -2.58 -6.72
CA ILE A 137 1.19 -3.60 -7.16
C ILE A 137 0.51 -4.75 -7.90
N ALA A 138 -0.71 -5.16 -7.48
CA ALA A 138 -1.47 -6.17 -8.20
C ALA A 138 -1.90 -5.71 -9.61
N GLN A 139 -2.17 -4.41 -9.83
CA GLN A 139 -2.42 -3.85 -11.17
C GLN A 139 -1.15 -3.93 -12.05
N LEU A 140 0.02 -3.63 -11.50
CA LEU A 140 1.30 -3.80 -12.21
C LEU A 140 1.51 -5.26 -12.61
N ARG A 141 1.32 -6.19 -11.68
CA ARG A 141 1.38 -7.63 -11.99
C ARG A 141 0.41 -8.00 -13.11
N ALA A 142 -0.84 -7.55 -13.04
CA ALA A 142 -1.86 -7.86 -14.05
C ALA A 142 -1.42 -7.40 -15.44
N PHE A 143 -0.79 -6.24 -15.55
CA PHE A 143 -0.26 -5.74 -16.81
C PHE A 143 0.94 -6.58 -17.30
N TYR A 144 1.97 -6.79 -16.45
CA TYR A 144 3.19 -7.51 -16.85
C TYR A 144 2.96 -9.02 -17.09
N ALA A 145 1.94 -9.62 -16.50
CA ALA A 145 1.56 -11.01 -16.77
C ALA A 145 0.52 -11.08 -17.89
N PHE A 146 -0.74 -10.78 -17.57
CA PHE A 146 -1.87 -10.95 -18.49
C PHE A 146 -1.87 -9.93 -19.63
N GLY A 147 -1.54 -8.66 -19.35
CA GLY A 147 -1.52 -7.60 -20.36
C GLY A 147 -0.51 -7.87 -21.46
N VAL A 148 0.74 -8.24 -21.10
CA VAL A 148 1.81 -8.57 -22.04
C VAL A 148 1.45 -9.83 -22.84
N LEU A 149 0.99 -10.91 -22.16
CA LEU A 149 0.54 -12.14 -22.84
C LEU A 149 -0.53 -11.85 -23.88
N GLN A 150 -1.55 -11.07 -23.49
CA GLN A 150 -2.68 -10.80 -24.36
C GLN A 150 -2.29 -9.89 -25.54
N LEU A 151 -1.43 -8.90 -25.30
CA LEU A 151 -0.89 -8.03 -26.35
C LEU A 151 -0.14 -8.85 -27.42
N LEU A 152 0.77 -9.70 -26.98
CA LEU A 152 1.53 -10.58 -27.89
C LEU A 152 0.61 -11.53 -28.66
N ASN A 153 -0.37 -12.12 -27.97
CA ASN A 153 -1.35 -13.02 -28.59
C ASN A 153 -2.16 -12.33 -29.69
N VAL A 154 -2.66 -11.11 -29.40
CA VAL A 154 -3.42 -10.30 -30.36
C VAL A 154 -2.57 -10.00 -31.60
N VAL A 155 -1.34 -9.54 -31.40
CA VAL A 155 -0.43 -9.19 -32.50
C VAL A 155 -0.13 -10.42 -33.37
N PHE A 156 0.31 -11.52 -32.75
CA PHE A 156 0.65 -12.74 -33.52
C PHE A 156 -0.54 -13.30 -34.26
N LEU A 157 -1.65 -13.50 -33.56
CA LEU A 157 -2.81 -14.14 -34.19
C LEU A 157 -3.35 -13.28 -35.33
N THR A 158 -3.41 -11.94 -35.15
CA THR A 158 -3.88 -11.03 -36.20
C THR A 158 -2.94 -11.06 -37.40
N VAL A 159 -1.63 -10.90 -37.21
CA VAL A 159 -0.65 -10.87 -38.30
C VAL A 159 -0.65 -12.20 -39.07
N PHE A 160 -0.59 -13.32 -38.37
CA PHE A 160 -0.53 -14.61 -39.03
C PHE A 160 -1.85 -15.03 -39.70
N ALA A 161 -3.01 -14.75 -39.04
CA ALA A 161 -4.31 -15.05 -39.64
C ALA A 161 -4.56 -14.21 -40.90
N VAL A 162 -4.30 -12.91 -40.86
CA VAL A 162 -4.45 -12.02 -42.02
C VAL A 162 -3.48 -12.42 -43.13
N ALA A 163 -2.22 -12.74 -42.84
CA ALA A 163 -1.25 -13.21 -43.83
C ALA A 163 -1.71 -14.50 -44.51
N ARG A 164 -2.27 -15.44 -43.75
CA ARG A 164 -2.83 -16.70 -44.31
C ARG A 164 -4.08 -16.45 -45.16
N MET A 165 -4.99 -15.59 -44.72
CA MET A 165 -6.16 -15.25 -45.53
C MET A 165 -5.75 -14.55 -46.84
N ALA A 166 -4.82 -13.57 -46.76
CA ALA A 166 -4.32 -12.86 -47.93
C ALA A 166 -3.59 -13.72 -48.92
N SER A 167 -2.87 -14.76 -48.47
CA SER A 167 -2.18 -15.74 -49.34
C SER A 167 -3.15 -16.63 -50.11
N VAL A 168 -4.41 -16.77 -49.67
CA VAL A 168 -5.44 -17.53 -50.38
C VAL A 168 -6.20 -16.63 -51.36
N HIS A 169 -6.74 -15.49 -50.87
CA HIS A 169 -7.47 -14.54 -51.72
C HIS A 169 -7.48 -13.13 -51.12
N LEU A 170 -6.71 -12.22 -51.71
CA LEU A 170 -6.48 -10.87 -51.11
C LEU A 170 -7.78 -10.07 -51.04
N LEU A 171 -8.57 -10.01 -52.12
CA LEU A 171 -9.80 -9.17 -52.14
C LEU A 171 -10.83 -9.70 -51.15
N LEU A 172 -11.04 -11.01 -51.04
CA LEU A 172 -11.91 -11.63 -50.05
C LEU A 172 -11.47 -11.30 -48.63
N THR A 173 -10.15 -11.30 -48.36
CA THR A 173 -9.58 -10.92 -47.09
C THR A 173 -9.92 -9.47 -46.74
N VAL A 174 -9.70 -8.51 -47.65
CA VAL A 174 -10.01 -7.12 -47.42
C VAL A 174 -11.51 -6.91 -47.14
N CYS A 175 -12.38 -7.50 -47.99
CA CYS A 175 -13.84 -7.36 -47.82
C CYS A 175 -14.32 -7.96 -46.49
N SER A 176 -13.77 -9.11 -46.07
CA SER A 176 -14.15 -9.75 -44.80
C SER A 176 -13.62 -9.05 -43.57
N LEU A 177 -12.52 -8.29 -43.68
CA LEU A 177 -11.98 -7.49 -42.58
C LEU A 177 -12.70 -6.15 -42.36
N ILE A 178 -13.45 -5.63 -43.34
CA ILE A 178 -14.17 -4.35 -43.21
C ILE A 178 -15.14 -4.37 -42.02
N PRO A 179 -16.07 -5.35 -41.86
CA PRO A 179 -16.97 -5.36 -40.70
C PRO A 179 -16.21 -5.50 -39.35
N LEU A 180 -15.09 -6.24 -39.32
CA LEU A 180 -14.23 -6.34 -38.14
C LEU A 180 -13.53 -5.01 -37.84
N GLY A 181 -13.13 -4.25 -38.86
CA GLY A 181 -12.63 -2.89 -38.72
C GLY A 181 -13.68 -1.93 -38.15
N VAL A 182 -14.91 -2.02 -38.62
CA VAL A 182 -16.06 -1.27 -38.05
C VAL A 182 -16.28 -1.65 -36.60
N MET A 183 -16.22 -2.94 -36.26
CA MET A 183 -16.27 -3.43 -34.87
C MET A 183 -15.19 -2.80 -33.99
N PHE A 184 -13.96 -2.74 -34.50
CA PHE A 184 -12.84 -2.10 -33.79
C PHE A 184 -13.10 -0.61 -33.52
N VAL A 185 -13.58 0.13 -34.52
CA VAL A 185 -13.93 1.56 -34.39
C VAL A 185 -15.04 1.75 -33.36
N ILE A 186 -16.12 0.98 -33.43
CA ILE A 186 -17.20 1.04 -32.43
C ILE A 186 -16.68 0.77 -31.03
N THR A 187 -15.88 -0.28 -30.87
CA THR A 187 -15.26 -0.62 -29.59
C THR A 187 -14.41 0.53 -29.06
N ARG A 188 -13.62 1.18 -29.92
CA ARG A 188 -12.74 2.32 -29.56
C ARG A 188 -13.52 3.50 -28.96
N PHE A 189 -14.75 3.75 -29.45
CA PHE A 189 -15.61 4.84 -28.95
C PHE A 189 -16.54 4.40 -27.81
N ALA A 190 -16.98 3.15 -27.78
CA ALA A 190 -17.89 2.64 -26.76
C ALA A 190 -17.19 2.35 -25.42
N MET A 191 -15.95 1.83 -25.46
CA MET A 191 -15.21 1.46 -24.23
C MET A 191 -14.98 2.63 -23.26
N PRO A 192 -14.60 3.85 -23.67
CA PRO A 192 -14.48 4.96 -22.74
C PRO A 192 -15.80 5.29 -22.04
N ARG A 193 -16.93 5.30 -22.76
CA ARG A 193 -18.26 5.52 -22.16
C ARG A 193 -18.63 4.45 -21.14
N MET A 194 -18.36 3.19 -21.48
CA MET A 194 -18.56 2.06 -20.56
C MET A 194 -17.70 2.20 -19.29
N HIS A 195 -16.45 2.67 -19.43
CA HIS A 195 -15.59 2.96 -18.27
C HIS A 195 -16.13 4.10 -17.41
N THR A 196 -16.68 5.17 -18.00
CA THR A 196 -17.32 6.26 -17.26
C THR A 196 -18.51 5.75 -16.45
N PHE A 197 -19.44 5.01 -17.07
CA PHE A 197 -20.59 4.44 -16.35
C PHE A 197 -20.18 3.39 -15.31
N SER A 198 -19.13 2.62 -15.58
CA SER A 198 -18.57 1.69 -14.58
C SER A 198 -18.00 2.44 -13.37
N ARG A 199 -17.36 3.60 -13.60
CA ARG A 199 -16.85 4.45 -12.53
C ARG A 199 -17.98 5.07 -11.71
N GLU A 200 -18.99 5.64 -12.35
CA GLU A 200 -20.18 6.19 -11.67
C GLU A 200 -20.85 5.12 -10.79
N ASN A 201 -20.96 3.89 -11.29
CA ASN A 201 -21.50 2.77 -10.52
C ASN A 201 -20.62 2.39 -9.33
N GLN A 202 -19.28 2.38 -9.49
CA GLN A 202 -18.34 2.13 -8.39
C GLN A 202 -18.38 3.24 -7.34
N ASP A 203 -18.50 4.49 -7.76
CA ASP A 203 -18.61 5.64 -6.84
C ASP A 203 -19.92 5.55 -6.02
N ALA A 204 -21.05 5.23 -6.67
CA ALA A 204 -22.33 5.02 -5.98
C ALA A 204 -22.27 3.83 -5.00
N LEU A 205 -21.64 2.72 -5.40
CA LEU A 205 -21.43 1.56 -4.55
C LEU A 205 -20.52 1.89 -3.34
N GLY A 206 -19.48 2.70 -3.56
CA GLY A 206 -18.60 3.19 -2.50
C GLY A 206 -19.36 4.01 -1.45
N ILE A 207 -20.24 4.91 -1.86
CA ILE A 207 -21.09 5.71 -0.97
C ILE A 207 -22.00 4.79 -0.13
N LEU A 208 -22.65 3.81 -0.76
CA LEU A 208 -23.51 2.85 -0.08
C LEU A 208 -22.69 2.03 0.94
N THR A 209 -21.54 1.49 0.54
CA THR A 209 -20.66 0.69 1.39
C THR A 209 -20.19 1.49 2.61
N ASN A 210 -19.79 2.75 2.42
CA ASN A 210 -19.39 3.61 3.53
C ASN A 210 -20.55 3.84 4.52
N ARG A 211 -21.77 4.05 4.01
CA ARG A 211 -22.95 4.22 4.85
C ARG A 211 -23.30 2.97 5.64
N VAL A 212 -23.20 1.80 5.01
CA VAL A 212 -23.44 0.51 5.68
C VAL A 212 -22.38 0.25 6.74
N THR A 213 -21.12 0.54 6.43
CA THR A 213 -20.01 0.41 7.40
C THR A 213 -20.21 1.34 8.59
N GLU A 214 -20.56 2.62 8.34
CA GLU A 214 -20.88 3.59 9.40
C GLU A 214 -22.01 3.09 10.31
N ALA A 215 -23.07 2.51 9.71
CA ALA A 215 -24.18 1.96 10.46
C ALA A 215 -23.77 0.77 11.34
N PHE A 216 -22.96 -0.15 10.82
CA PHE A 216 -22.52 -1.32 11.59
C PHE A 216 -21.52 -0.97 12.70
N VAL A 217 -20.59 -0.06 12.44
CA VAL A 217 -19.64 0.42 13.46
C VAL A 217 -20.36 1.11 14.61
N ASN A 218 -21.45 1.84 14.31
CA ASN A 218 -22.20 2.62 15.29
C ASN A 218 -23.57 1.99 15.63
N VAL A 219 -23.75 0.68 15.44
CA VAL A 219 -25.06 0.02 15.59
C VAL A 219 -25.66 0.24 16.98
N HIS A 220 -24.86 0.19 18.04
CA HIS A 220 -25.33 0.44 19.40
C HIS A 220 -25.86 1.88 19.61
N VAL A 221 -25.20 2.87 18.99
CA VAL A 221 -25.64 4.27 19.04
C VAL A 221 -26.97 4.43 18.29
N ILE A 222 -27.09 3.81 17.10
CA ILE A 222 -28.31 3.86 16.29
C ILE A 222 -29.49 3.22 17.03
N GLN A 223 -29.28 2.05 17.66
CA GLN A 223 -30.30 1.34 18.43
C GLN A 223 -30.69 2.11 19.70
N ALA A 224 -29.70 2.61 20.46
CA ALA A 224 -29.93 3.38 21.68
C ALA A 224 -30.75 4.66 21.45
N ASN A 225 -30.62 5.27 20.27
CA ASN A 225 -31.35 6.49 19.91
C ASN A 225 -32.62 6.22 19.05
N GLY A 226 -33.02 4.97 18.85
CA GLY A 226 -34.21 4.62 18.07
C GLY A 226 -34.13 5.04 16.58
N ALA A 227 -32.93 5.28 16.03
CA ALA A 227 -32.72 5.85 14.71
C ALA A 227 -32.70 4.82 13.57
N THR A 228 -33.04 3.55 13.82
CA THR A 228 -32.94 2.44 12.87
C THR A 228 -33.71 2.69 11.58
N ALA A 229 -34.96 3.20 11.70
CA ALA A 229 -35.81 3.48 10.52
C ALA A 229 -35.20 4.56 9.61
N SER A 230 -34.66 5.63 10.19
CA SER A 230 -34.02 6.73 9.45
C SER A 230 -32.75 6.26 8.71
N PHE A 231 -31.91 5.44 9.37
CA PHE A 231 -30.73 4.86 8.72
C PHE A 231 -31.08 3.89 7.60
N ALA A 232 -32.12 3.04 7.79
CA ALA A 232 -32.62 2.12 6.78
C ALA A 232 -33.16 2.89 5.55
N ALA A 233 -33.93 3.95 5.75
CA ALA A 233 -34.45 4.79 4.66
C ALA A 233 -33.33 5.43 3.83
N ARG A 234 -32.31 6.00 4.48
CA ARG A 234 -31.13 6.56 3.79
C ARG A 234 -30.34 5.51 3.03
N ALA A 235 -30.16 4.31 3.60
CA ALA A 235 -29.50 3.20 2.90
C ALA A 235 -30.32 2.75 1.68
N ALA A 236 -31.65 2.68 1.77
CA ALA A 236 -32.52 2.36 0.64
C ALA A 236 -32.42 3.39 -0.50
N GLU A 237 -32.34 4.69 -0.20
CA GLU A 237 -32.12 5.75 -1.17
C GLU A 237 -30.80 5.59 -1.91
N GLN A 238 -29.71 5.32 -1.19
CA GLN A 238 -28.39 5.07 -1.80
C GLN A 238 -28.39 3.78 -2.64
N ASN A 239 -29.08 2.73 -2.19
CA ASN A 239 -29.22 1.49 -2.95
C ASN A 239 -30.00 1.73 -4.27
N ALA A 240 -31.02 2.58 -4.26
CA ALA A 240 -31.74 2.99 -5.48
C ALA A 240 -30.82 3.76 -6.46
N ALA A 241 -29.87 4.55 -5.96
CA ALA A 241 -28.85 5.20 -6.78
C ALA A 241 -27.90 4.18 -7.43
N VAL A 242 -27.43 3.18 -6.66
CA VAL A 242 -26.62 2.06 -7.18
C VAL A 242 -27.38 1.29 -8.25
N LEU A 243 -28.66 1.00 -8.03
CA LEU A 243 -29.48 0.30 -9.02
C LEU A 243 -29.55 1.09 -10.34
N ARG A 244 -29.81 2.40 -10.28
CA ARG A 244 -29.89 3.27 -11.48
C ARG A 244 -28.57 3.28 -12.27
N THR A 245 -27.44 3.44 -11.60
CA THR A 245 -26.13 3.44 -12.26
C THR A 245 -25.76 2.05 -12.79
N SER A 246 -26.11 0.98 -12.08
CA SER A 246 -25.91 -0.40 -12.53
C SER A 246 -26.73 -0.71 -13.79
N LEU A 247 -28.00 -0.30 -13.83
CA LEU A 247 -28.84 -0.50 -15.01
C LEU A 247 -28.30 0.24 -16.24
N ARG A 248 -27.80 1.48 -16.10
CA ARG A 248 -27.13 2.19 -17.21
C ARG A 248 -25.94 1.41 -17.76
N LEU A 249 -25.11 0.86 -16.87
CA LEU A 249 -23.95 0.05 -17.27
C LEU A 249 -24.40 -1.26 -17.98
N VAL A 250 -25.44 -1.91 -17.46
CA VAL A 250 -26.01 -3.13 -18.05
C VAL A 250 -26.56 -2.84 -19.45
N TYR A 251 -27.34 -1.78 -19.63
CA TYR A 251 -27.90 -1.44 -20.95
C TYR A 251 -26.82 -1.24 -22.01
N ILE A 252 -25.76 -0.49 -21.72
CA ILE A 252 -24.69 -0.32 -22.71
C ILE A 252 -23.96 -1.64 -23.03
N ARG A 253 -23.76 -2.50 -22.04
CA ARG A 253 -23.16 -3.84 -22.25
C ARG A 253 -24.06 -4.74 -23.09
N MET A 254 -25.37 -4.76 -22.78
CA MET A 254 -26.35 -5.55 -23.52
C MET A 254 -26.45 -5.14 -24.99
N PHE A 255 -26.10 -3.90 -25.34
CA PHE A 255 -26.10 -3.47 -26.73
C PHE A 255 -24.78 -3.76 -27.45
N ILE A 256 -23.66 -3.53 -26.80
CA ILE A 256 -22.33 -3.68 -27.41
C ILE A 256 -22.00 -5.13 -27.76
N PHE A 257 -22.24 -6.10 -26.85
CA PHE A 257 -21.87 -7.48 -27.10
C PHE A 257 -22.63 -8.13 -28.26
N PRO A 258 -23.97 -8.03 -28.36
CA PRO A 258 -24.69 -8.53 -29.54
C PRO A 258 -24.27 -7.84 -30.83
N LEU A 259 -24.01 -6.53 -30.78
CA LEU A 259 -23.55 -5.78 -31.96
C LEU A 259 -22.21 -6.30 -32.47
N MET A 260 -21.26 -6.62 -31.58
CA MET A 260 -19.99 -7.24 -31.94
C MET A 260 -20.18 -8.61 -32.59
N THR A 261 -21.07 -9.43 -32.03
CA THR A 261 -21.38 -10.76 -32.61
C THR A 261 -22.06 -10.62 -33.97
N CYS A 262 -22.97 -9.65 -34.13
CA CYS A 262 -23.60 -9.34 -35.41
C CYS A 262 -22.56 -8.94 -36.48
N LEU A 263 -21.65 -8.04 -36.17
CA LEU A 263 -20.59 -7.62 -37.10
C LEU A 263 -19.66 -8.76 -37.51
N ALA A 264 -19.33 -9.65 -36.56
CA ALA A 264 -18.60 -10.88 -36.88
C ALA A 264 -19.40 -11.78 -37.83
N GLY A 265 -20.73 -11.92 -37.60
CA GLY A 265 -21.64 -12.63 -38.49
C GLY A 265 -21.71 -11.99 -39.87
N VAL A 266 -21.74 -10.66 -39.97
CA VAL A 266 -21.68 -9.94 -41.26
C VAL A 266 -20.37 -10.29 -42.02
N SER A 267 -19.20 -10.34 -41.33
CA SER A 267 -17.96 -10.78 -41.93
C SER A 267 -18.06 -12.21 -42.50
N GLN A 268 -18.70 -13.12 -41.74
CA GLN A 268 -18.92 -14.51 -42.21
C GLN A 268 -19.89 -14.56 -43.42
N LEU A 269 -20.94 -13.73 -43.43
CA LEU A 269 -21.82 -13.62 -44.59
C LEU A 269 -21.09 -13.08 -45.83
N VAL A 270 -20.20 -12.10 -45.68
CA VAL A 270 -19.37 -11.59 -46.79
C VAL A 270 -18.50 -12.74 -47.36
N VAL A 271 -17.90 -13.56 -46.50
CA VAL A 271 -17.11 -14.72 -46.94
C VAL A 271 -18.00 -15.75 -47.67
N LEU A 272 -19.19 -16.00 -47.14
CA LEU A 272 -20.11 -16.96 -47.77
C LEU A 272 -20.59 -16.48 -49.15
N PHE A 273 -20.98 -15.22 -49.25
CA PHE A 273 -21.56 -14.66 -50.49
C PHE A 273 -20.49 -14.42 -51.55
N TYR A 274 -19.45 -13.64 -51.21
CA TYR A 274 -18.40 -13.34 -52.20
C TYR A 274 -17.50 -14.56 -52.44
N GLY A 275 -17.11 -15.29 -51.40
CA GLY A 275 -16.34 -16.54 -51.53
C GLY A 275 -17.11 -17.61 -52.26
N GLY A 276 -18.43 -17.73 -52.06
CA GLY A 276 -19.31 -18.63 -52.82
C GLY A 276 -19.29 -18.31 -54.30
N HIS A 277 -19.34 -17.02 -54.69
CA HIS A 277 -19.19 -16.60 -56.08
C HIS A 277 -17.83 -17.03 -56.66
N GLU A 278 -16.74 -16.88 -55.90
CA GLU A 278 -15.41 -17.28 -56.30
C GLU A 278 -15.27 -18.82 -56.45
N VAL A 279 -16.01 -19.60 -55.63
CA VAL A 279 -16.09 -21.06 -55.77
C VAL A 279 -16.82 -21.48 -57.05
N ILE A 280 -17.95 -20.84 -57.34
CA ILE A 280 -18.70 -21.09 -58.60
C ILE A 280 -17.81 -20.76 -59.80
N ALA A 281 -17.01 -19.70 -59.69
CA ALA A 281 -16.07 -19.31 -60.76
C ALA A 281 -14.81 -20.19 -60.81
N GLY A 282 -14.67 -21.22 -59.96
CA GLY A 282 -13.56 -22.15 -59.94
C GLY A 282 -12.24 -21.59 -59.41
N ARG A 283 -12.26 -20.39 -58.79
CA ARG A 283 -11.06 -19.73 -58.26
C ARG A 283 -10.77 -20.06 -56.78
N LEU A 284 -11.77 -20.54 -56.05
CA LEU A 284 -11.64 -21.01 -54.66
C LEU A 284 -12.29 -22.38 -54.50
N SER A 285 -11.89 -23.12 -53.45
CA SER A 285 -12.54 -24.36 -53.05
C SER A 285 -13.56 -24.12 -51.93
N VAL A 286 -14.50 -25.04 -51.72
CA VAL A 286 -15.45 -25.02 -50.62
C VAL A 286 -14.71 -25.00 -49.27
N GLY A 287 -13.59 -25.74 -49.20
CA GLY A 287 -12.73 -25.75 -48.01
C GLY A 287 -12.09 -24.41 -47.69
N ASP A 288 -11.88 -23.52 -48.71
CA ASP A 288 -11.35 -22.17 -48.47
C ASP A 288 -12.38 -21.31 -47.75
N ILE A 289 -13.66 -21.39 -48.12
CA ILE A 289 -14.74 -20.68 -47.41
C ILE A 289 -14.77 -21.11 -45.94
N LEU A 290 -14.69 -22.40 -45.65
CA LEU A 290 -14.65 -22.89 -44.27
C LEU A 290 -13.44 -22.33 -43.50
N ALA A 291 -12.24 -22.41 -44.11
CA ALA A 291 -11.03 -21.89 -43.49
C ALA A 291 -11.14 -20.37 -43.18
N PHE A 292 -11.66 -19.57 -44.10
CA PHE A 292 -11.91 -18.13 -43.89
C PHE A 292 -12.87 -17.88 -42.73
N ASN A 293 -13.98 -18.63 -42.64
CA ASN A 293 -14.93 -18.48 -41.52
C ASN A 293 -14.29 -18.78 -40.16
N VAL A 294 -13.44 -19.83 -40.10
CA VAL A 294 -12.72 -20.12 -38.85
C VAL A 294 -11.69 -19.04 -38.53
N TYR A 295 -10.95 -18.50 -39.52
CA TYR A 295 -10.02 -17.41 -39.30
C TYR A 295 -10.71 -16.14 -38.78
N ILE A 296 -11.88 -15.76 -39.32
CA ILE A 296 -12.70 -14.64 -38.83
C ILE A 296 -13.10 -14.88 -37.38
N GLY A 297 -13.56 -16.09 -37.04
CA GLY A 297 -13.90 -16.46 -35.67
C GLY A 297 -12.72 -16.31 -34.70
N LEU A 298 -11.52 -16.71 -35.13
CA LEU A 298 -10.29 -16.55 -34.36
C LEU A 298 -9.89 -15.10 -34.16
N LEU A 299 -10.18 -14.19 -35.11
CA LEU A 299 -9.86 -12.76 -35.04
C LEU A 299 -10.83 -11.95 -34.17
N THR A 300 -12.07 -12.42 -33.98
CA THR A 300 -13.12 -11.67 -33.27
C THR A 300 -12.75 -11.38 -31.83
N PHE A 301 -12.28 -12.38 -31.07
CA PHE A 301 -11.95 -12.21 -29.65
C PHE A 301 -10.71 -11.31 -29.42
N PRO A 302 -9.57 -11.48 -30.11
CA PRO A 302 -8.41 -10.59 -29.96
C PRO A 302 -8.71 -9.12 -30.20
N LEU A 303 -9.49 -8.80 -31.20
CA LEU A 303 -9.87 -7.42 -31.50
C LEU A 303 -10.70 -6.82 -30.38
N SER A 304 -11.61 -7.59 -29.79
CA SER A 304 -12.39 -7.17 -28.62
C SER A 304 -11.51 -6.98 -27.37
N ALA A 305 -10.46 -7.77 -27.22
CA ALA A 305 -9.57 -7.73 -26.07
C ALA A 305 -8.64 -6.49 -26.02
N MET A 306 -8.46 -5.77 -27.14
CA MET A 306 -7.60 -4.57 -27.17
C MET A 306 -8.03 -3.51 -26.17
N GLY A 307 -9.34 -3.35 -25.95
CA GLY A 307 -9.86 -2.43 -24.93
C GLY A 307 -9.43 -2.81 -23.51
N ILE A 308 -9.39 -4.11 -23.21
CA ILE A 308 -8.97 -4.62 -21.91
C ILE A 308 -7.46 -4.38 -21.72
N ILE A 309 -6.65 -4.58 -22.75
CA ILE A 309 -5.19 -4.36 -22.71
C ILE A 309 -4.89 -2.88 -22.41
N LEU A 310 -5.56 -1.97 -23.09
CA LEU A 310 -5.42 -0.52 -22.88
C LEU A 310 -5.82 -0.12 -21.46
N ALA A 311 -6.93 -0.67 -20.94
CA ALA A 311 -7.38 -0.43 -19.58
C ALA A 311 -6.37 -0.97 -18.52
N LEU A 312 -5.77 -2.14 -18.77
CA LEU A 312 -4.70 -2.67 -17.92
C LEU A 312 -3.47 -1.77 -17.91
N TYR A 313 -3.05 -1.29 -19.07
CA TYR A 313 -1.93 -0.34 -19.19
C TYR A 313 -2.20 0.95 -18.41
N GLN A 314 -3.38 1.55 -18.59
CA GLN A 314 -3.76 2.79 -17.90
C GLN A 314 -3.79 2.60 -16.38
N ARG A 315 -4.38 1.49 -15.90
CA ARG A 315 -4.39 1.16 -14.46
C ARG A 315 -2.99 0.94 -13.91
N ALA A 316 -2.13 0.23 -14.64
CA ALA A 316 -0.75 0.02 -14.24
C ALA A 316 0.04 1.34 -14.19
N ARG A 317 -0.20 2.24 -15.13
CA ARG A 317 0.40 3.57 -15.16
C ARG A 317 -0.03 4.41 -13.94
N THR A 318 -1.32 4.51 -13.67
CA THR A 318 -1.85 5.23 -12.50
C THR A 318 -1.36 4.63 -11.19
N ALA A 319 -1.34 3.30 -11.08
CA ALA A 319 -0.78 2.61 -9.93
C ALA A 319 0.69 2.98 -9.69
N LEU A 320 1.48 3.05 -10.75
CA LEU A 320 2.89 3.43 -10.66
C LEU A 320 3.09 4.90 -10.28
N GLU A 321 2.23 5.81 -10.76
CA GLU A 321 2.24 7.22 -10.36
C GLU A 321 2.00 7.37 -8.85
N ARG A 322 1.06 6.61 -8.27
CA ARG A 322 0.78 6.58 -6.82
C ARG A 322 1.91 5.94 -6.01
N LEU A 323 2.48 4.84 -6.48
CA LEU A 323 3.66 4.21 -5.86
C LEU A 323 4.90 5.11 -5.95
N GLY A 324 4.97 5.94 -6.98
CA GLY A 324 6.04 6.93 -7.17
C GLY A 324 6.11 7.96 -6.04
N ASP A 325 5.01 8.23 -5.32
CA ASP A 325 5.03 9.10 -4.14
C ASP A 325 5.88 8.51 -3.02
N ILE A 326 5.76 7.17 -2.79
CA ILE A 326 6.59 6.44 -1.81
C ILE A 326 8.07 6.49 -2.22
N ASP A 327 8.36 6.40 -3.52
CA ASP A 327 9.73 6.40 -4.01
C ASP A 327 10.38 7.79 -3.97
N ARG A 328 9.60 8.85 -4.23
CA ARG A 328 10.06 10.25 -4.20
C ARG A 328 10.18 10.81 -2.80
N ALA A 329 9.41 10.26 -1.85
CA ALA A 329 9.44 10.74 -0.47
C ALA A 329 10.85 10.61 0.13
N LYS A 330 11.27 11.63 0.85
CA LYS A 330 12.57 11.65 1.51
C LYS A 330 12.57 10.60 2.63
N PRO A 331 13.55 9.70 2.68
CA PRO A 331 13.71 8.82 3.80
C PRO A 331 14.04 9.62 5.06
N GLU A 332 13.68 9.07 6.21
CA GLU A 332 14.08 9.58 7.50
C GLU A 332 15.62 9.55 7.61
N GLY A 333 16.20 10.66 8.11
CA GLY A 333 17.63 10.75 8.38
C GLY A 333 18.48 10.39 7.16
N ARG A 334 18.46 11.21 6.10
CA ARG A 334 19.49 11.07 5.07
C ARG A 334 20.83 11.34 5.72
N LEU A 335 21.64 10.31 5.79
CA LEU A 335 23.03 10.40 6.15
C LEU A 335 23.73 11.39 5.21
N ASP A 336 24.09 12.55 5.72
CA ASP A 336 25.28 13.18 5.18
C ASP A 336 26.47 12.26 5.49
N PRO A 337 27.45 12.11 4.58
CA PRO A 337 28.56 11.14 4.77
C PRO A 337 29.41 11.35 6.03
N GLU A 338 29.19 12.42 6.75
CA GLU A 338 29.81 12.77 8.02
C GLU A 338 28.89 12.47 9.22
N SER A 339 28.35 11.26 9.31
CA SER A 339 27.64 10.84 10.52
C SER A 339 28.62 10.69 11.67
N HIS A 340 28.58 11.63 12.60
CA HIS A 340 29.37 11.55 13.81
C HIS A 340 28.73 10.52 14.78
N THR A 341 29.52 9.57 15.25
CA THR A 341 29.17 8.80 16.43
C THR A 341 29.28 9.71 17.66
N ALA A 342 28.24 9.71 18.51
CA ALA A 342 28.30 10.46 19.75
C ALA A 342 29.48 9.97 20.60
N PRO A 343 30.33 10.86 21.17
CA PRO A 343 31.47 10.45 21.98
C PRO A 343 31.02 9.72 23.25
N ASP A 344 31.68 8.62 23.55
CA ASP A 344 31.33 7.70 24.65
C ASP A 344 31.55 8.25 26.05
N SER A 345 32.25 9.37 26.20
CA SER A 345 32.49 9.95 27.54
C SER A 345 33.06 11.37 27.53
N ALA A 346 32.27 12.31 28.00
CA ALA A 346 32.74 13.48 28.70
C ALA A 346 31.80 13.73 29.87
N SER A 347 32.17 13.35 31.06
CA SER A 347 31.36 13.51 32.31
C SER A 347 30.98 14.95 32.66
N ALA A 348 31.42 15.92 31.88
CA ALA A 348 31.15 17.35 32.06
C ALA A 348 30.08 17.91 31.12
N LEU A 349 29.65 17.16 30.08
CA LEU A 349 28.65 17.65 29.12
C LEU A 349 27.24 17.20 29.50
N PRO A 350 26.23 18.05 29.26
CA PRO A 350 24.83 17.63 29.40
C PRO A 350 24.54 16.40 28.52
N LEU A 351 23.74 15.46 29.02
CA LEU A 351 23.27 14.31 28.25
C LEU A 351 22.36 14.77 27.10
N LEU A 352 21.46 15.70 27.43
CA LEU A 352 20.55 16.34 26.47
C LEU A 352 20.57 17.85 26.71
N GLU A 353 20.72 18.63 25.67
CA GLU A 353 20.62 20.08 25.71
C GLU A 353 19.66 20.58 24.63
N VAL A 354 18.69 21.39 25.03
CA VAL A 354 17.75 22.06 24.14
C VAL A 354 18.03 23.58 24.21
N ARG A 355 18.23 24.20 23.04
CA ARG A 355 18.60 25.61 22.92
C ARG A 355 17.61 26.36 22.03
N ARG A 356 16.85 27.29 22.60
CA ARG A 356 15.88 28.15 21.90
C ARG A 356 15.07 27.43 20.82
N LEU A 357 14.56 26.26 21.16
CA LEU A 357 13.80 25.41 20.26
C LEU A 357 12.45 26.05 19.96
N SER A 358 12.26 26.47 18.70
CA SER A 358 10.96 26.92 18.18
C SER A 358 10.52 25.99 17.06
N PHE A 359 9.28 25.52 17.12
CA PHE A 359 8.77 24.54 16.16
C PHE A 359 7.32 24.80 15.78
N ARG A 360 7.01 24.59 14.50
CA ARG A 360 5.64 24.57 13.95
C ARG A 360 5.48 23.40 12.99
N PHE A 361 4.28 22.86 12.91
CA PHE A 361 3.99 21.87 11.88
C PHE A 361 3.83 22.55 10.52
N ASP A 362 4.40 21.96 9.46
CA ASP A 362 4.20 22.45 8.09
C ASP A 362 2.73 22.34 7.69
N PRO A 363 2.15 23.33 6.97
CA PRO A 363 0.75 23.29 6.52
C PRO A 363 0.40 22.06 5.66
N GLY A 364 1.39 21.47 4.98
CA GLY A 364 1.23 20.24 4.22
C GLY A 364 0.96 18.98 5.05
N HIS A 365 1.09 19.07 6.37
CA HIS A 365 0.86 17.95 7.31
C HIS A 365 -0.56 17.94 7.90
N THR A 366 -1.33 19.00 7.64
CA THR A 366 -2.73 19.06 8.08
C THR A 366 -3.65 18.52 6.97
N THR A 367 -4.44 17.51 7.30
CA THR A 367 -5.44 16.90 6.38
C THR A 367 -6.58 17.86 6.02
N SER A 368 -6.64 19.05 6.61
CA SER A 368 -7.65 20.08 6.35
C SER A 368 -7.26 20.96 5.17
N LYS A 369 -8.07 20.95 4.12
CA LYS A 369 -7.94 21.85 2.95
C LYS A 369 -8.16 23.34 3.29
N THR A 370 -8.48 23.66 4.55
CA THR A 370 -8.75 25.00 5.07
C THR A 370 -7.72 25.46 6.10
N ALA A 371 -6.50 24.85 6.10
CA ALA A 371 -5.44 25.27 7.00
C ALA A 371 -5.02 26.73 6.73
N PRO A 372 -4.86 27.57 7.78
CA PRO A 372 -4.41 28.94 7.61
C PRO A 372 -3.00 28.97 7.01
N ALA A 373 -2.68 30.02 6.27
CA ALA A 373 -1.40 30.21 5.58
C ALA A 373 -0.16 30.18 6.50
N GLN A 374 -0.36 30.36 7.83
CA GLN A 374 0.67 30.21 8.86
C GLN A 374 0.10 29.36 9.99
N THR A 375 0.70 28.17 10.21
CA THR A 375 0.41 27.36 11.41
C THR A 375 1.02 28.03 12.64
N PRO A 376 0.32 28.05 13.80
CA PRO A 376 0.86 28.61 15.03
C PRO A 376 2.11 27.85 15.49
N LEU A 377 3.00 28.54 16.22
CA LEU A 377 4.10 27.89 16.92
C LEU A 377 3.55 26.92 17.97
N VAL A 378 4.06 25.71 17.98
CA VAL A 378 3.74 24.69 18.98
C VAL A 378 4.76 24.70 20.10
N LEU A 379 6.01 24.99 19.79
CA LEU A 379 7.08 25.28 20.73
C LEU A 379 7.70 26.63 20.38
N ASP A 380 8.03 27.42 21.40
CA ASP A 380 8.56 28.77 21.25
C ASP A 380 9.69 29.04 22.25
N GLU A 381 10.91 29.10 21.74
CA GLU A 381 12.16 29.36 22.45
C GLU A 381 12.46 28.45 23.67
N VAL A 382 11.99 27.20 23.65
CA VAL A 382 12.23 26.21 24.71
C VAL A 382 13.72 25.98 24.89
N SER A 383 14.22 26.13 26.13
CA SER A 383 15.62 25.94 26.47
C SER A 383 15.76 25.26 27.83
N PHE A 384 16.50 24.14 27.88
CA PHE A 384 16.89 23.47 29.13
C PHE A 384 18.06 22.52 28.88
N LYS A 385 18.67 22.05 29.96
CA LYS A 385 19.73 21.03 29.93
C LYS A 385 19.32 19.88 30.83
N LEU A 386 19.70 18.67 30.49
CA LEU A 386 19.55 17.47 31.33
C LEU A 386 20.92 16.86 31.52
N MET A 387 21.35 16.80 32.77
CA MET A 387 22.64 16.20 33.13
C MET A 387 22.53 14.67 33.24
N PRO A 388 23.64 13.92 33.07
CA PRO A 388 23.64 12.49 33.34
C PRO A 388 23.12 12.17 34.74
N GLY A 389 22.13 11.26 34.84
CA GLY A 389 21.50 10.86 36.10
C GLY A 389 20.43 11.81 36.62
N GLU A 390 20.25 13.00 36.03
CA GLU A 390 19.23 13.98 36.41
C GLU A 390 17.82 13.53 36.02
N ARG A 391 16.82 13.88 36.81
CA ARG A 391 15.39 13.62 36.63
C ARG A 391 14.63 14.91 36.49
N ILE A 392 14.05 15.15 35.34
CA ILE A 392 13.27 16.37 35.08
C ILE A 392 11.80 16.01 34.90
N GLY A 393 10.91 16.70 35.61
CA GLY A 393 9.48 16.67 35.40
C GLY A 393 9.04 17.73 34.39
N LEU A 394 8.10 17.40 33.53
CA LEU A 394 7.42 18.33 32.63
C LEU A 394 5.97 18.42 33.06
N PHE A 395 5.55 19.60 33.51
CA PHE A 395 4.17 19.90 33.86
C PHE A 395 3.59 20.95 32.91
N GLY A 396 2.31 20.87 32.60
CA GLY A 396 1.61 21.85 31.77
C GLY A 396 0.29 21.31 31.23
N SER A 397 -0.56 22.21 30.78
CA SER A 397 -1.88 21.88 30.21
C SER A 397 -1.79 20.96 28.96
N ILE A 398 -2.92 20.36 28.61
CA ILE A 398 -3.04 19.64 27.33
C ILE A 398 -2.80 20.63 26.18
N GLY A 399 -1.98 20.27 25.22
CA GLY A 399 -1.60 21.16 24.12
C GLY A 399 -0.44 22.11 24.41
N SER A 400 0.21 22.06 25.58
CA SER A 400 1.38 22.91 25.89
C SER A 400 2.67 22.51 25.14
N GLY A 401 2.68 21.42 24.34
CA GLY A 401 3.81 21.03 23.50
C GLY A 401 4.70 19.90 24.05
N LYS A 402 4.37 19.27 25.19
CA LYS A 402 5.18 18.21 25.84
C LYS A 402 5.49 17.04 24.91
N SER A 403 4.48 16.42 24.31
CA SER A 403 4.65 15.30 23.38
C SER A 403 5.39 15.72 22.11
N THR A 404 5.19 16.94 21.62
CA THR A 404 5.94 17.49 20.47
C THR A 404 7.42 17.63 20.81
N LEU A 405 7.76 18.09 22.02
CA LEU A 405 9.15 18.14 22.49
C LEU A 405 9.80 16.75 22.49
N PHE A 406 9.12 15.71 23.00
CA PHE A 406 9.63 14.34 23.01
C PHE A 406 9.83 13.78 21.59
N ASN A 407 8.88 14.07 20.69
CA ASN A 407 8.98 13.66 19.29
C ASN A 407 10.15 14.34 18.54
N LEU A 408 10.48 15.58 18.91
CA LEU A 408 11.64 16.28 18.35
C LEU A 408 12.96 15.76 18.94
N ILE A 409 13.02 15.46 20.23
CA ILE A 409 14.19 14.85 20.89
C ILE A 409 14.52 13.50 20.27
N THR A 410 13.49 12.69 19.99
CA THR A 410 13.66 11.36 19.36
C THR A 410 13.75 11.41 17.83
N ARG A 411 13.70 12.59 17.24
CA ARG A 411 13.67 12.80 15.77
C ARG A 411 12.55 12.04 15.06
N ILE A 412 11.39 11.84 15.70
CA ILE A 412 10.17 11.44 15.01
C ILE A 412 9.72 12.59 14.10
N TYR A 413 9.84 13.83 14.58
CA TYR A 413 9.82 15.04 13.77
C TYR A 413 11.23 15.62 13.69
N GLU A 414 11.60 16.14 12.53
CA GLU A 414 12.93 16.73 12.34
C GLU A 414 13.03 18.09 13.05
N PRO A 415 13.91 18.25 14.06
CA PRO A 415 14.06 19.52 14.76
C PRO A 415 14.79 20.56 13.89
N PRO A 416 14.66 21.88 14.16
CA PRO A 416 15.53 22.88 13.57
C PRO A 416 17.00 22.64 13.91
N ALA A 417 17.90 22.96 12.97
CA ALA A 417 19.35 22.78 13.18
C ALA A 417 19.86 23.59 14.35
N GLY A 418 20.78 23.03 15.14
CA GLY A 418 21.41 23.74 16.27
C GLY A 418 20.51 23.96 17.48
N THR A 419 19.39 23.23 17.58
CA THR A 419 18.45 23.40 18.69
C THR A 419 18.43 22.26 19.70
N ILE A 420 18.74 21.04 19.29
CA ILE A 420 18.77 19.86 20.18
C ILE A 420 20.12 19.18 20.05
N PHE A 421 20.79 18.96 21.19
CA PHE A 421 22.09 18.32 21.24
C PHE A 421 22.05 17.08 22.16
N TRP A 422 22.59 15.98 21.69
CA TRP A 422 22.83 14.75 22.44
C TRP A 422 24.31 14.63 22.73
N ARG A 423 24.70 14.65 24.01
CA ARG A 423 26.12 14.66 24.44
C ARG A 423 26.97 15.69 23.67
N GLY A 424 26.41 16.89 23.46
CA GLY A 424 27.07 18.00 22.76
C GLY A 424 27.04 17.95 21.23
N VAL A 425 26.52 16.88 20.62
CA VAL A 425 26.39 16.72 19.15
C VAL A 425 24.95 17.04 18.72
N ASP A 426 24.78 17.84 17.68
CA ASP A 426 23.45 18.13 17.10
C ASP A 426 22.78 16.83 16.65
N VAL A 427 21.57 16.57 17.17
CA VAL A 427 20.85 15.31 16.88
C VAL A 427 20.57 15.11 15.38
N ARG A 428 20.56 16.16 14.57
CA ARG A 428 20.38 16.05 13.11
C ARG A 428 21.58 15.41 12.40
N THR A 429 22.76 15.50 12.98
CA THR A 429 23.98 14.89 12.42
C THR A 429 24.15 13.42 12.85
N LEU A 430 23.38 12.97 13.85
CA LEU A 430 23.39 11.60 14.31
C LEU A 430 22.47 10.72 13.45
N GLU A 431 22.79 9.44 13.34
CA GLU A 431 21.86 8.49 12.75
C GLU A 431 20.66 8.27 13.68
N PRO A 432 19.38 8.41 13.21
CA PRO A 432 18.21 8.26 14.06
C PRO A 432 18.13 6.92 14.80
N THR A 433 18.60 5.85 14.18
CA THR A 433 18.62 4.51 14.79
C THR A 433 19.57 4.44 15.99
N GLN A 434 20.73 5.09 15.92
CA GLN A 434 21.68 5.17 17.02
C GLN A 434 21.13 6.01 18.16
N LEU A 435 20.63 7.21 17.86
CA LEU A 435 20.01 8.08 18.86
C LEU A 435 18.87 7.38 19.61
N ARG A 436 17.98 6.70 18.89
CA ARG A 436 16.81 5.99 19.46
C ARG A 436 17.19 4.71 20.22
N ARG A 437 18.38 4.15 20.02
CA ARG A 437 18.89 3.06 20.87
C ARG A 437 19.25 3.55 22.26
N GLU A 438 19.71 4.78 22.39
CA GLU A 438 20.08 5.38 23.67
C GLU A 438 18.90 6.04 24.39
N ILE A 439 17.77 6.24 23.72
CA ILE A 439 16.57 6.86 24.29
C ILE A 439 15.43 5.84 24.36
N GLY A 440 14.91 5.62 25.56
CA GLY A 440 13.70 4.84 25.77
C GLY A 440 12.49 5.79 25.79
N TYR A 441 11.64 5.75 24.79
CA TYR A 441 10.46 6.62 24.72
C TYR A 441 9.16 5.83 24.90
N ALA A 442 8.45 6.12 25.99
CA ALA A 442 7.10 5.63 26.23
C ALA A 442 6.09 6.67 25.73
N LEU A 443 5.37 6.33 24.68
CA LEU A 443 4.33 7.17 24.07
C LEU A 443 3.06 7.19 24.92
N GLN A 444 2.33 8.31 24.91
CA GLN A 444 1.03 8.46 25.55
C GLN A 444 0.03 7.38 25.08
N GLN A 445 -0.01 7.10 23.78
CA GLN A 445 -0.79 5.99 23.23
C GLN A 445 0.09 4.75 23.06
N VAL A 446 -0.23 3.71 23.80
CA VAL A 446 0.51 2.44 23.76
C VAL A 446 0.15 1.64 22.52
N HIS A 447 1.16 1.25 21.77
CA HIS A 447 1.02 0.33 20.63
C HIS A 447 1.70 -1.00 20.93
N LEU A 448 0.91 -2.06 20.93
CA LEU A 448 1.37 -3.45 21.05
C LEU A 448 1.13 -4.18 19.73
N PHE A 449 2.02 -5.09 19.40
CA PHE A 449 1.91 -5.94 18.22
C PHE A 449 1.05 -7.16 18.51
N SER A 450 0.35 -7.65 17.49
CA SER A 450 -0.44 -8.90 17.56
C SER A 450 0.51 -10.10 17.59
N ASP A 451 1.14 -10.30 18.73
CA ASP A 451 2.17 -11.31 18.96
C ASP A 451 2.15 -11.70 20.46
N SER A 452 3.04 -12.60 20.88
CA SER A 452 3.16 -13.01 22.28
C SER A 452 3.66 -11.86 23.18
N ILE A 453 3.44 -11.97 24.49
CA ILE A 453 3.98 -11.05 25.49
C ILE A 453 5.51 -11.02 25.41
N ARG A 454 6.17 -12.17 25.27
CA ARG A 454 7.62 -12.30 25.07
C ARG A 454 8.08 -11.46 23.88
N ALA A 455 7.49 -11.65 22.71
CA ALA A 455 7.85 -10.94 21.49
C ALA A 455 7.64 -9.43 21.62
N ASN A 456 6.57 -9.03 22.32
CA ASN A 456 6.30 -7.61 22.58
C ASN A 456 7.34 -6.97 23.50
N ILE A 457 7.83 -7.64 24.53
CA ILE A 457 8.87 -7.11 25.42
C ILE A 457 10.23 -7.12 24.70
N ALA A 458 10.54 -8.19 23.95
CA ALA A 458 11.79 -8.33 23.21
C ALA A 458 11.89 -7.43 21.97
N PHE A 459 10.81 -6.73 21.62
CA PHE A 459 10.77 -5.93 20.39
C PHE A 459 11.89 -4.88 20.33
N GLY A 460 12.65 -4.91 19.24
CA GLY A 460 13.76 -3.99 18.98
C GLY A 460 15.11 -4.42 19.57
N LEU A 461 15.19 -5.58 20.22
CA LEU A 461 16.45 -6.22 20.59
C LEU A 461 17.06 -6.95 19.38
N SER A 462 18.38 -6.94 19.29
CA SER A 462 19.11 -7.65 18.23
C SER A 462 19.30 -9.15 18.54
N LEU A 463 19.24 -9.53 19.81
CA LEU A 463 19.37 -10.89 20.31
C LEU A 463 18.14 -11.22 21.16
N GLU A 464 17.78 -12.49 21.17
CA GLU A 464 16.68 -12.97 22.00
C GLU A 464 17.09 -12.88 23.48
N PRO A 465 16.29 -12.20 24.35
CA PRO A 465 16.63 -12.03 25.75
C PRO A 465 16.44 -13.34 26.52
N SER A 466 17.26 -13.53 27.55
CA SER A 466 17.10 -14.61 28.51
C SER A 466 15.81 -14.44 29.32
N LEU A 467 15.31 -15.53 29.90
CA LEU A 467 14.13 -15.48 30.77
C LEU A 467 14.36 -14.54 31.97
N ALA A 468 15.55 -14.54 32.55
CA ALA A 468 15.89 -13.66 33.66
C ALA A 468 15.84 -12.17 33.28
N GLU A 469 16.25 -11.81 32.07
CA GLU A 469 16.12 -10.43 31.57
C GLU A 469 14.67 -10.02 31.34
N LEU A 470 13.85 -10.94 30.80
CA LEU A 470 12.41 -10.72 30.63
C LEU A 470 11.72 -10.54 32.00
N GLU A 471 12.04 -11.39 32.97
CA GLU A 471 11.49 -11.31 34.33
C GLU A 471 11.92 -10.01 35.03
N ALA A 472 13.19 -9.63 34.93
CA ALA A 472 13.68 -8.37 35.49
C ALA A 472 12.96 -7.16 34.88
N ALA A 473 12.76 -7.13 33.56
CA ALA A 473 12.05 -6.05 32.88
C ALA A 473 10.56 -6.02 33.26
N ALA A 474 9.89 -7.16 33.31
CA ALA A 474 8.49 -7.29 33.70
C ALA A 474 8.27 -6.94 35.19
N HIS A 475 9.18 -7.33 36.07
CA HIS A 475 9.17 -6.94 37.47
C HIS A 475 9.35 -5.42 37.62
N GLY A 476 10.33 -4.84 36.92
CA GLY A 476 10.54 -3.40 36.89
C GLY A 476 9.32 -2.60 36.40
N ALA A 477 8.55 -3.16 35.48
CA ALA A 477 7.30 -2.59 34.99
C ALA A 477 6.05 -3.00 35.81
N GLN A 478 6.20 -3.72 36.91
CA GLN A 478 5.11 -4.18 37.80
C GLN A 478 4.03 -5.00 37.05
N ILE A 479 4.43 -5.88 36.11
CA ILE A 479 3.51 -6.72 35.33
C ILE A 479 3.81 -8.22 35.41
N LEU A 480 4.91 -8.63 36.05
CA LEU A 480 5.38 -10.02 36.10
C LEU A 480 4.34 -10.97 36.67
N THR A 481 3.71 -10.60 37.80
CA THR A 481 2.70 -11.44 38.47
C THR A 481 1.51 -11.73 37.56
N GLU A 482 1.10 -10.76 36.76
CA GLU A 482 -0.02 -10.90 35.82
C GLU A 482 0.37 -11.78 34.62
N ILE A 483 1.61 -11.62 34.11
CA ILE A 483 2.12 -12.49 33.05
C ILE A 483 2.13 -13.95 33.51
N GLN A 484 2.55 -14.21 34.74
CA GLN A 484 2.55 -15.55 35.33
C GLN A 484 1.13 -16.11 35.56
N ALA A 485 0.13 -15.24 35.75
CA ALA A 485 -1.26 -15.63 35.92
C ALA A 485 -1.98 -15.93 34.59
N PHE A 486 -1.44 -15.53 33.44
CA PHE A 486 -2.01 -15.90 32.15
C PHE A 486 -1.78 -17.41 31.87
N GLY A 487 -2.78 -18.08 31.28
CA GLY A 487 -2.73 -19.53 31.04
C GLY A 487 -1.57 -20.01 30.17
N GLN A 488 -1.02 -19.15 29.31
CA GLN A 488 0.14 -19.42 28.47
C GLN A 488 1.39 -18.61 28.89
N GLY A 489 1.33 -17.86 30.01
CA GLY A 489 2.44 -17.09 30.52
C GLY A 489 3.02 -16.12 29.47
N TRP A 490 4.31 -16.24 29.21
CA TRP A 490 5.05 -15.43 28.25
C TRP A 490 4.60 -15.58 26.79
N GLU A 491 4.06 -16.74 26.44
CA GLU A 491 3.60 -17.07 25.08
C GLU A 491 2.12 -16.68 24.85
N THR A 492 1.52 -15.98 25.80
CA THR A 492 0.15 -15.48 25.66
C THR A 492 0.07 -14.47 24.51
N GLU A 493 -0.72 -14.78 23.48
CA GLU A 493 -1.03 -13.87 22.38
C GLU A 493 -2.01 -12.79 22.82
N ILE A 494 -1.62 -11.54 22.64
CA ILE A 494 -2.40 -10.39 23.13
C ILE A 494 -3.46 -9.87 22.13
N GLY A 495 -3.47 -10.40 20.90
CA GLY A 495 -4.43 -10.02 19.85
C GLY A 495 -4.18 -8.63 19.27
N GLU A 496 -5.02 -8.21 18.32
CA GLU A 496 -4.87 -6.92 17.65
C GLU A 496 -4.91 -5.76 18.66
N ARG A 497 -3.85 -4.93 18.63
CA ARG A 497 -3.67 -3.77 19.54
C ARG A 497 -3.83 -4.11 21.03
N GLY A 498 -3.59 -5.35 21.42
CA GLY A 498 -3.70 -5.79 22.82
C GLY A 498 -5.13 -5.81 23.36
N VAL A 499 -6.13 -6.13 22.55
CA VAL A 499 -7.55 -6.13 22.94
C VAL A 499 -7.81 -6.95 24.22
N ARG A 500 -7.02 -8.00 24.47
CA ARG A 500 -7.13 -8.87 25.64
C ARG A 500 -6.56 -8.29 26.94
N LEU A 501 -5.88 -7.13 26.88
CA LEU A 501 -5.25 -6.49 28.02
C LEU A 501 -6.00 -5.22 28.45
N SER A 502 -6.04 -4.95 29.77
CA SER A 502 -6.52 -3.67 30.28
C SER A 502 -5.59 -2.51 29.88
N GLY A 503 -6.05 -1.25 29.98
CA GLY A 503 -5.24 -0.07 29.69
C GLY A 503 -3.95 -0.02 30.49
N GLY A 504 -4.03 -0.30 31.80
CA GLY A 504 -2.86 -0.32 32.67
C GLY A 504 -1.89 -1.47 32.37
N GLN A 505 -2.40 -2.65 31.98
CA GLN A 505 -1.56 -3.76 31.54
C GLN A 505 -0.80 -3.42 30.26
N LYS A 506 -1.46 -2.77 29.29
CA LYS A 506 -0.82 -2.30 28.06
C LYS A 506 0.32 -1.32 28.35
N GLN A 507 0.08 -0.34 29.21
CA GLN A 507 1.09 0.64 29.60
C GLN A 507 2.30 -0.02 30.27
N ARG A 508 2.07 -0.92 31.23
CA ARG A 508 3.15 -1.63 31.91
C ARG A 508 3.93 -2.57 31.00
N LEU A 509 3.26 -3.23 30.06
CA LEU A 509 3.92 -4.05 29.05
C LEU A 509 4.81 -3.23 28.12
N ALA A 510 4.34 -2.03 27.70
CA ALA A 510 5.15 -1.11 26.91
C ALA A 510 6.36 -0.59 27.71
N LEU A 511 6.21 -0.35 29.02
CA LEU A 511 7.33 0.01 29.89
C LEU A 511 8.33 -1.13 30.02
N ALA A 512 7.90 -2.39 30.18
CA ALA A 512 8.79 -3.54 30.19
C ALA A 512 9.65 -3.63 28.91
N ARG A 513 9.04 -3.36 27.72
CA ARG A 513 9.74 -3.24 26.43
C ARG A 513 10.85 -2.19 26.44
N LEU A 514 10.68 -1.09 27.15
CA LEU A 514 11.70 -0.04 27.26
C LEU A 514 12.77 -0.40 28.29
N LEU A 515 12.35 -0.94 29.45
CA LEU A 515 13.26 -1.25 30.56
C LEU A 515 14.26 -2.33 30.23
N ILE A 516 13.87 -3.32 29.41
CA ILE A 516 14.78 -4.41 28.97
C ILE A 516 15.98 -3.88 28.17
N ARG A 517 15.81 -2.78 27.44
CA ARG A 517 16.87 -2.14 26.63
C ARG A 517 17.89 -1.37 27.46
N LYS A 518 17.57 -1.04 28.71
CA LYS A 518 18.41 -0.26 29.64
C LYS A 518 18.95 1.05 29.03
N PRO A 519 18.11 1.90 28.42
CA PRO A 519 18.55 3.12 27.76
C PRO A 519 19.11 4.14 28.77
N PRO A 520 20.13 4.96 28.42
CA PRO A 520 20.65 6.04 29.27
C PRO A 520 19.62 7.10 29.64
N LEU A 521 18.68 7.40 28.75
CA LEU A 521 17.58 8.35 28.96
C LEU A 521 16.23 7.67 28.79
N LEU A 522 15.33 7.88 29.74
CA LEU A 522 13.90 7.54 29.61
C LEU A 522 13.09 8.82 29.37
N LEU A 523 12.25 8.80 28.35
CA LEU A 523 11.21 9.77 28.07
C LEU A 523 9.86 9.13 28.36
N LEU A 524 9.10 9.64 29.31
CA LEU A 524 7.79 9.09 29.70
C LEU A 524 6.70 10.13 29.46
N ASP A 525 5.81 9.88 28.48
CA ASP A 525 4.75 10.81 28.10
C ASP A 525 3.40 10.33 28.65
N ASP A 526 3.02 10.83 29.81
CA ASP A 526 1.75 10.56 30.51
C ASP A 526 1.40 9.07 30.66
N VAL A 527 2.43 8.24 30.89
CA VAL A 527 2.31 6.75 30.90
C VAL A 527 1.68 6.21 32.17
N LEU A 528 1.35 7.05 33.14
CA LEU A 528 0.81 6.67 34.46
C LEU A 528 -0.69 6.84 34.55
N SER A 529 -1.33 7.46 33.56
CA SER A 529 -2.74 7.90 33.61
C SER A 529 -3.76 6.76 33.77
N ALA A 530 -3.44 5.55 33.30
CA ALA A 530 -4.32 4.37 33.40
C ALA A 530 -3.97 3.43 34.57
N LEU A 531 -3.10 3.86 35.49
CA LEU A 531 -2.67 3.06 36.65
C LEU A 531 -3.38 3.51 37.93
N ASP A 532 -3.64 2.55 38.81
CA ASP A 532 -4.05 2.83 40.18
C ASP A 532 -2.86 3.36 41.01
N GLN A 533 -3.14 4.11 42.06
CA GLN A 533 -2.13 4.78 42.90
C GLN A 533 -1.08 3.82 43.50
N VAL A 534 -1.48 2.61 43.90
CA VAL A 534 -0.57 1.65 44.51
C VAL A 534 0.43 1.12 43.49
N THR A 535 -0.06 0.74 42.29
CA THR A 535 0.79 0.27 41.18
C THR A 535 1.68 1.38 40.66
N GLU A 536 1.14 2.62 40.53
CA GLU A 536 1.90 3.80 40.14
C GLU A 536 3.09 4.04 41.08
N LYS A 537 2.86 4.05 42.40
CA LYS A 537 3.91 4.25 43.39
C LYS A 537 5.03 3.21 43.26
N LYS A 538 4.69 1.93 43.19
CA LYS A 538 5.67 0.84 43.02
C LYS A 538 6.44 0.95 41.71
N LEU A 539 5.76 1.32 40.63
CA LEU A 539 6.36 1.51 39.32
C LEU A 539 7.37 2.67 39.33
N LEU A 540 6.98 3.82 39.89
CA LEU A 540 7.86 4.97 40.06
C LEU A 540 9.09 4.63 40.92
N GLU A 541 8.90 3.92 42.05
CA GLU A 541 9.99 3.44 42.87
C GLU A 541 10.98 2.56 42.07
N SER A 542 10.46 1.65 41.26
CA SER A 542 11.27 0.80 40.40
C SER A 542 12.04 1.61 39.32
N ILE A 543 11.41 2.59 38.68
CA ILE A 543 12.03 3.46 37.67
C ILE A 543 13.14 4.30 38.31
N TYR A 544 12.88 4.88 39.50
CA TYR A 544 13.87 5.71 40.21
C TYR A 544 15.04 4.89 40.78
N ALA A 545 14.78 3.68 41.26
CA ALA A 545 15.84 2.75 41.76
C ALA A 545 16.79 2.28 40.67
N ARG A 546 16.32 2.23 39.41
CA ARG A 546 17.16 1.82 38.28
C ARG A 546 18.36 2.75 38.07
N GLY A 547 18.26 4.04 38.50
CA GLY A 547 19.20 5.06 38.10
C GLY A 547 19.06 5.46 36.63
N GLY A 548 19.91 6.37 36.14
CA GLY A 548 19.85 6.92 34.80
C GLY A 548 19.02 8.20 34.72
N SER A 549 19.06 8.84 33.56
CA SER A 549 18.36 10.12 33.34
C SER A 549 16.90 9.90 32.97
N LEU A 550 16.04 10.78 33.44
CA LEU A 550 14.60 10.71 33.22
C LEU A 550 14.04 12.07 32.85
N LEU A 551 13.19 12.09 31.84
CA LEU A 551 12.33 13.21 31.50
C LEU A 551 10.89 12.71 31.46
N ILE A 552 10.08 13.10 32.44
CA ILE A 552 8.70 12.61 32.62
C ILE A 552 7.70 13.73 32.45
N ALA A 553 6.80 13.58 31.50
CA ALA A 553 5.62 14.43 31.39
C ALA A 553 4.46 13.76 32.14
N SER A 554 3.89 14.48 33.12
CA SER A 554 2.76 14.00 33.91
C SER A 554 1.87 15.13 34.34
N HIS A 555 0.60 14.82 34.51
CA HIS A 555 -0.37 15.69 35.18
C HIS A 555 -0.51 15.35 36.68
N ARG A 556 0.19 14.32 37.16
CA ARG A 556 0.13 13.87 38.56
C ARG A 556 1.33 14.39 39.34
N GLY A 557 1.04 15.11 40.43
CA GLY A 557 2.06 15.65 41.32
C GLY A 557 2.94 14.58 41.98
N SER A 558 2.37 13.40 42.30
CA SER A 558 3.08 12.25 42.86
C SER A 558 4.27 11.80 42.00
N ALA A 559 4.14 11.84 40.66
CA ALA A 559 5.20 11.51 39.74
C ALA A 559 6.26 12.62 39.66
N LEU A 560 5.90 13.87 39.84
CA LEU A 560 6.77 15.02 39.66
C LEU A 560 7.54 15.35 40.95
N ALA A 561 6.97 15.08 42.13
CA ALA A 561 7.56 15.39 43.42
C ALA A 561 8.93 14.73 43.70
N ARG A 562 9.26 13.67 42.95
CA ARG A 562 10.55 12.95 43.08
C ARG A 562 11.57 13.34 42.00
N CYS A 563 11.25 14.28 41.14
CA CYS A 563 12.17 14.82 40.15
C CYS A 563 13.10 15.87 40.82
N ASP A 564 14.33 15.96 40.33
CA ASP A 564 15.31 16.92 40.84
C ASP A 564 14.87 18.37 40.55
N ARG A 565 14.15 18.57 39.44
CA ARG A 565 13.47 19.82 39.11
C ARG A 565 12.32 19.59 38.14
N ILE A 566 11.45 20.57 38.04
CA ILE A 566 10.29 20.57 37.13
C ILE A 566 10.40 21.77 36.19
N LEU A 567 9.98 21.55 34.94
CA LEU A 567 9.76 22.58 33.93
C LEU A 567 8.25 22.78 33.77
N ILE A 568 7.78 24.00 33.95
CA ILE A 568 6.39 24.39 33.71
C ILE A 568 6.27 24.82 32.24
N MET A 569 5.48 24.10 31.47
CA MET A 569 5.23 24.41 30.04
C MET A 569 3.86 25.06 29.85
N GLU A 570 3.85 26.30 29.36
CA GLU A 570 2.65 27.06 29.03
C GLU A 570 2.75 27.62 27.61
N SER A 571 1.74 27.35 26.79
CA SER A 571 1.66 27.86 25.40
C SER A 571 2.93 27.66 24.58
N GLY A 572 3.58 26.50 24.74
CA GLY A 572 4.79 26.15 24.00
C GLY A 572 6.11 26.69 24.54
N ARG A 573 6.09 27.39 25.67
CA ARG A 573 7.27 27.97 26.35
C ARG A 573 7.51 27.33 27.70
N VAL A 574 8.74 27.40 28.19
CA VAL A 574 9.06 27.14 29.59
C VAL A 574 8.79 28.42 30.38
N ALA A 575 7.67 28.43 31.11
CA ALA A 575 7.25 29.58 31.89
C ALA A 575 8.04 29.73 33.21
N ASP A 576 8.33 28.59 33.87
CA ASP A 576 9.10 28.56 35.13
C ASP A 576 9.85 27.21 35.23
N GLN A 577 10.87 27.19 36.10
CA GLN A 577 11.60 25.95 36.43
C GLN A 577 12.16 25.99 37.84
N GLY A 578 12.12 24.88 38.55
CA GLY A 578 12.65 24.78 39.90
C GLY A 578 12.30 23.47 40.59
N PRO A 579 12.70 23.29 41.86
CA PRO A 579 12.28 22.17 42.68
C PRO A 579 10.76 22.15 42.90
N PHE A 580 10.23 20.94 43.14
CA PHE A 580 8.77 20.72 43.30
C PHE A 580 8.19 21.61 44.41
N GLU A 581 8.86 21.69 45.59
CA GLU A 581 8.39 22.41 46.76
C GLU A 581 8.21 23.91 46.48
N VAL A 582 9.09 24.49 45.66
CA VAL A 582 9.04 25.91 45.30
C VAL A 582 7.93 26.22 44.29
N LEU A 583 7.75 25.28 43.33
CA LEU A 583 6.78 25.47 42.25
C LEU A 583 5.34 25.18 42.70
N VAL A 584 5.11 24.31 43.68
CA VAL A 584 3.77 24.07 44.24
C VAL A 584 3.16 25.34 44.82
N GLU A 585 3.97 26.20 45.49
CA GLU A 585 3.47 27.46 46.03
C GLU A 585 3.01 28.45 44.95
N ARG A 586 3.65 28.41 43.77
CA ARG A 586 3.31 29.30 42.64
C ARG A 586 2.25 28.69 41.71
N TYR A 587 2.22 27.40 41.64
CA TYR A 587 1.32 26.64 40.76
C TYR A 587 0.54 25.59 41.59
N PRO A 588 -0.53 25.98 42.29
CA PRO A 588 -1.30 25.07 43.15
C PRO A 588 -1.90 23.86 42.37
N SER A 589 -2.02 23.96 41.03
CA SER A 589 -2.45 22.84 40.16
C SER A 589 -1.50 21.65 40.18
N LEU A 590 -0.24 21.83 40.61
CA LEU A 590 0.71 20.74 40.83
C LEU A 590 0.32 19.85 42.01
N ASP A 591 -0.26 20.42 43.06
CA ASP A 591 -0.68 19.70 44.27
C ASP A 591 -2.05 19.02 44.09
N CYS A 592 -2.96 19.65 43.35
CA CYS A 592 -4.29 19.10 43.08
C CYS A 592 -4.27 17.85 42.20
N ALA A 593 -3.12 17.44 41.71
CA ALA A 593 -2.90 16.26 40.87
C ALA A 593 -2.43 15.02 41.67
N THR A 594 -2.56 15.05 43.03
CA THR A 594 -2.22 13.93 43.92
C THR A 594 -3.36 12.94 44.10
#